data_13913728f378f9083fc67ef78a334aec
#
_entry.id   13913728f378f9083fc67ef78a334aec
#
_cell.length_a   1.000
_cell.length_b   1.000
_cell.length_c   1.000
_cell.angle_alpha   90.00
_cell.angle_beta   90.00
_cell.angle_gamma   90.00
#
_symmetry.space_group_name_H-M   'P 1'
#
loop_
_entity.id
_entity.type
_entity.pdbx_description
1 polymer ?
#
loop_
_entity_poly.entity_id
_entity_poly.type
_entity_poly.pdbx_seq_one_letter_code
_entity_poly.pdbx_strand_id
1 'polypeptide(L)'
;MDRNRKIAIGAGVFAILLLALLFYLFQSNERFAWSETYKDDGNQPYDLSLFKGVLEESGKNFEVLNGLFADTSYLESSGNTMVFIAGYAWMDSTEAQLLKRFVKKGNNLLISTMETGKTLRLLTDCEIDEDETLADSKESEVIQMYGEEGTFTLSYEVYNEPRTHDWVYIEAQTCFEQSGFFELDGQRYCNLIAEAQGDGALFIHSTPLVFTNYHFRKDSVFNYVNNVLAKAEGETYYYLEPGSYDQPGGPQIGESPLKFILAHPSLK
;
A
#
# COMPACT_ATOMS: atom_id res chain seq x y z
N MET A 1 19.03 -46.52 -42.64
CA MET A 1 19.20 -45.93 -41.27
C MET A 1 18.79 -46.99 -40.29
N ASP A 2 19.69 -47.42 -39.42
CA ASP A 2 19.49 -48.53 -38.49
C ASP A 2 18.35 -48.25 -37.50
N ARG A 3 17.52 -49.26 -37.20
CA ARG A 3 16.34 -49.15 -36.33
C ARG A 3 16.69 -48.54 -34.97
N ASN A 4 17.84 -48.90 -34.44
CA ASN A 4 18.32 -48.40 -33.15
C ASN A 4 18.65 -46.88 -33.21
N ARG A 5 19.15 -46.38 -34.35
CA ARG A 5 19.44 -44.97 -34.54
C ARG A 5 18.18 -44.14 -34.65
N LYS A 6 17.09 -44.68 -35.25
CA LYS A 6 15.78 -43.99 -35.26
C LYS A 6 15.16 -43.89 -33.87
N ILE A 7 15.27 -44.97 -33.07
CA ILE A 7 14.77 -45.02 -31.70
C ILE A 7 15.56 -44.00 -30.83
N ALA A 8 16.89 -43.95 -30.96
CA ALA A 8 17.71 -43.02 -30.21
C ALA A 8 17.40 -41.53 -30.54
N ILE A 9 17.18 -41.23 -31.83
CA ILE A 9 16.78 -39.88 -32.26
C ILE A 9 15.39 -39.54 -31.71
N GLY A 10 14.42 -40.44 -31.78
CA GLY A 10 13.08 -40.24 -31.26
C GLY A 10 13.06 -39.99 -29.73
N ALA A 11 13.84 -40.80 -28.98
CA ALA A 11 14.01 -40.60 -27.54
C ALA A 11 14.67 -39.24 -27.20
N GLY A 12 15.67 -38.80 -27.97
CA GLY A 12 16.33 -37.55 -27.80
C GLY A 12 15.36 -36.32 -28.05
N VAL A 13 14.57 -36.40 -29.13
CA VAL A 13 13.57 -35.38 -29.43
C VAL A 13 12.50 -35.32 -28.34
N PHE A 14 12.02 -36.46 -27.88
CA PHE A 14 11.04 -36.54 -26.79
C PHE A 14 11.58 -35.96 -25.48
N ALA A 15 12.82 -36.27 -25.13
CA ALA A 15 13.48 -35.69 -23.93
C ALA A 15 13.61 -34.14 -24.01
N ILE A 16 13.98 -33.62 -25.20
CA ILE A 16 14.06 -32.17 -25.41
C ILE A 16 12.68 -31.52 -25.30
N LEU A 17 11.65 -32.10 -25.89
CA LEU A 17 10.27 -31.57 -25.77
C LEU A 17 9.74 -31.65 -24.35
N LEU A 18 10.06 -32.72 -23.61
CA LEU A 18 9.70 -32.82 -22.20
C LEU A 18 10.41 -31.76 -21.34
N LEU A 19 11.70 -31.52 -21.57
CA LEU A 19 12.47 -30.48 -20.89
C LEU A 19 11.94 -29.09 -21.24
N ALA A 20 11.61 -28.83 -22.50
CA ALA A 20 11.01 -27.56 -22.93
C ALA A 20 9.62 -27.35 -22.28
N LEU A 21 8.80 -28.40 -22.20
CA LEU A 21 7.50 -28.37 -21.52
C LEU A 21 7.67 -28.11 -20.02
N LEU A 22 8.58 -28.81 -19.36
CA LEU A 22 8.89 -28.59 -17.95
C LEU A 22 9.40 -27.15 -17.72
N PHE A 23 10.32 -26.67 -18.55
CA PHE A 23 10.82 -25.30 -18.50
C PHE A 23 9.69 -24.30 -18.68
N TYR A 24 8.81 -24.50 -19.66
CA TYR A 24 7.61 -23.68 -19.86
C TYR A 24 6.67 -23.69 -18.66
N LEU A 25 6.39 -24.86 -18.09
CA LEU A 25 5.55 -25.00 -16.89
C LEU A 25 6.20 -24.38 -15.65
N PHE A 26 7.53 -24.44 -15.53
CA PHE A 26 8.26 -23.77 -14.44
C PHE A 26 8.34 -22.24 -14.63
N GLN A 27 8.44 -21.78 -15.87
CA GLN A 27 8.50 -20.34 -16.18
C GLN A 27 7.12 -19.68 -16.12
N SER A 28 6.04 -20.42 -16.44
CA SER A 28 4.66 -19.93 -16.35
C SER A 28 4.11 -19.86 -14.93
N ASN A 29 4.76 -20.52 -13.96
CA ASN A 29 4.49 -20.32 -12.55
C ASN A 29 5.28 -19.11 -12.05
N GLU A 30 4.89 -17.90 -12.45
CA GLU A 30 5.20 -16.72 -11.67
C GLU A 30 4.58 -16.93 -10.29
N ARG A 31 5.42 -17.37 -9.36
CA ARG A 31 5.00 -17.52 -7.97
C ARG A 31 4.69 -16.13 -7.48
N PHE A 32 3.44 -15.86 -7.13
CA PHE A 32 3.06 -14.62 -6.49
C PHE A 32 3.97 -14.40 -5.27
N ALA A 33 4.62 -13.25 -5.24
CA ALA A 33 5.32 -12.80 -4.06
C ALA A 33 4.26 -12.24 -3.10
N TRP A 34 4.07 -12.92 -1.97
CA TRP A 34 3.15 -12.50 -0.92
C TRP A 34 3.85 -11.58 0.10
N SER A 35 4.59 -10.61 -0.41
CA SER A 35 5.24 -9.57 0.40
C SER A 35 4.50 -8.25 0.21
N GLU A 36 4.39 -7.49 1.27
CA GLU A 36 3.76 -6.17 1.27
C GLU A 36 4.67 -5.15 0.59
N THR A 37 4.57 -5.07 -0.74
CA THR A 37 5.41 -4.18 -1.56
C THR A 37 4.74 -2.86 -1.88
N TYR A 38 3.42 -2.80 -1.91
CA TYR A 38 2.60 -1.62 -2.22
C TYR A 38 3.03 -0.87 -3.50
N LYS A 39 3.56 -1.60 -4.49
CA LYS A 39 3.95 -1.01 -5.78
C LYS A 39 2.72 -0.67 -6.60
N ASP A 40 2.71 0.53 -7.16
CA ASP A 40 1.59 1.08 -7.93
C ASP A 40 1.42 0.45 -9.32
N ASP A 41 2.49 -0.09 -9.90
CA ASP A 41 2.52 -0.77 -11.21
C ASP A 41 2.62 -2.30 -11.10
N GLY A 42 2.70 -2.84 -9.89
CA GLY A 42 2.91 -4.25 -9.62
C GLY A 42 1.63 -5.09 -9.70
N ASN A 43 1.79 -6.36 -10.11
CA ASN A 43 0.69 -7.32 -10.21
C ASN A 43 0.68 -8.35 -9.07
N GLN A 44 1.48 -8.13 -8.03
CA GLN A 44 1.53 -9.01 -6.87
C GLN A 44 0.28 -8.81 -5.98
N PRO A 45 -0.07 -9.77 -5.11
CA PRO A 45 -1.24 -9.67 -4.25
C PRO A 45 -1.30 -8.37 -3.43
N TYR A 46 -0.16 -7.94 -2.89
CA TYR A 46 -0.05 -6.74 -2.05
C TYR A 46 0.52 -5.51 -2.77
N ASP A 47 0.40 -5.46 -4.11
CA ASP A 47 0.62 -4.28 -4.92
C ASP A 47 -0.68 -3.48 -5.10
N LEU A 48 -0.63 -2.30 -5.73
CA LEU A 48 -1.70 -1.31 -5.80
C LEU A 48 -2.23 -1.05 -7.21
N SER A 49 -1.87 -1.86 -8.22
CA SER A 49 -2.23 -1.57 -9.62
C SER A 49 -3.74 -1.50 -9.87
N LEU A 50 -4.56 -2.31 -9.17
CA LEU A 50 -6.02 -2.22 -9.28
C LEU A 50 -6.57 -0.92 -8.70
N PHE A 51 -6.08 -0.52 -7.53
CA PHE A 51 -6.46 0.75 -6.90
C PHE A 51 -6.09 1.95 -7.78
N LYS A 52 -4.85 1.98 -8.30
CA LYS A 52 -4.38 3.01 -9.24
C LYS A 52 -5.26 3.06 -10.49
N GLY A 53 -5.55 1.91 -11.09
CA GLY A 53 -6.43 1.82 -12.26
C GLY A 53 -7.83 2.41 -12.02
N VAL A 54 -8.40 2.20 -10.83
CA VAL A 54 -9.68 2.81 -10.45
C VAL A 54 -9.58 4.33 -10.32
N LEU A 55 -8.50 4.87 -9.76
CA LEU A 55 -8.29 6.33 -9.73
C LEU A 55 -8.16 6.90 -11.15
N GLU A 56 -7.40 6.25 -12.04
CA GLU A 56 -7.26 6.65 -13.44
C GLU A 56 -8.60 6.62 -14.19
N GLU A 57 -9.45 5.63 -13.93
CA GLU A 57 -10.76 5.44 -14.58
C GLU A 57 -11.89 6.24 -13.91
N SER A 58 -11.64 6.90 -12.78
CA SER A 58 -12.67 7.64 -12.01
C SER A 58 -13.31 8.82 -12.75
N GLY A 59 -12.77 9.21 -13.89
CA GLY A 59 -13.18 10.41 -14.64
C GLY A 59 -12.67 11.72 -14.03
N LYS A 60 -11.88 11.65 -12.98
CA LYS A 60 -11.13 12.75 -12.37
C LYS A 60 -9.78 12.92 -13.08
N ASN A 61 -9.18 14.10 -12.99
CA ASN A 61 -7.79 14.24 -13.39
C ASN A 61 -6.91 13.39 -12.46
N PHE A 62 -5.94 12.67 -13.04
CA PHE A 62 -5.02 11.81 -12.29
C PHE A 62 -3.58 12.13 -12.69
N GLU A 63 -2.74 12.38 -11.70
CA GLU A 63 -1.32 12.70 -11.90
C GLU A 63 -0.46 11.89 -10.92
N VAL A 64 0.60 11.27 -11.44
CA VAL A 64 1.57 10.53 -10.63
C VAL A 64 2.72 11.45 -10.24
N LEU A 65 3.00 11.53 -8.95
CA LEU A 65 4.12 12.31 -8.42
C LEU A 65 5.28 11.37 -8.06
N ASN A 66 6.39 11.53 -8.76
CA ASN A 66 7.66 10.82 -8.48
C ASN A 66 8.47 11.53 -7.39
N GLY A 67 7.83 11.84 -6.26
CA GLY A 67 8.39 12.58 -5.13
C GLY A 67 7.90 14.02 -5.02
N LEU A 68 7.87 14.53 -3.80
CA LEU A 68 7.29 15.85 -3.47
C LEU A 68 8.08 17.05 -4.00
N PHE A 69 9.37 16.87 -4.28
CA PHE A 69 10.25 17.95 -4.74
C PHE A 69 10.48 17.97 -6.25
N ALA A 70 10.07 16.91 -6.96
CA ALA A 70 10.31 16.78 -8.41
C ALA A 70 9.53 17.85 -9.20
N ASP A 71 8.30 18.10 -8.80
CA ASP A 71 7.44 19.17 -9.31
C ASP A 71 6.58 19.69 -8.15
N THR A 72 6.58 20.97 -7.91
CA THR A 72 5.81 21.63 -6.84
C THR A 72 4.58 22.38 -7.35
N SER A 73 4.20 22.18 -8.61
CA SER A 73 3.02 22.84 -9.21
C SER A 73 1.72 22.44 -8.51
N TYR A 74 1.64 21.22 -7.95
CA TYR A 74 0.51 20.77 -7.13
C TYR A 74 0.23 21.66 -5.91
N LEU A 75 1.22 22.42 -5.43
CA LEU A 75 1.06 23.38 -4.34
C LEU A 75 0.35 24.68 -4.76
N GLU A 76 0.18 24.94 -6.06
CA GLU A 76 -0.40 26.19 -6.56
C GLU A 76 -1.94 26.15 -6.62
N SER A 77 -2.54 24.96 -6.65
CA SER A 77 -3.98 24.74 -6.75
C SER A 77 -4.62 24.33 -5.42
N SER A 78 -5.96 24.38 -5.36
CA SER A 78 -6.77 23.92 -4.24
C SER A 78 -7.91 23.02 -4.75
N GLY A 79 -8.60 22.34 -3.85
CA GLY A 79 -9.71 21.44 -4.19
C GLY A 79 -9.24 20.07 -4.76
N ASN A 80 -7.99 19.70 -4.54
CA ASN A 80 -7.42 18.44 -5.02
C ASN A 80 -7.18 17.47 -3.87
N THR A 81 -6.89 16.23 -4.21
CA THR A 81 -6.55 15.18 -3.24
C THR A 81 -5.20 14.57 -3.57
N MET A 82 -4.31 14.53 -2.59
CA MET A 82 -3.10 13.72 -2.67
C MET A 82 -3.32 12.40 -1.95
N VAL A 83 -2.93 11.29 -2.58
CA VAL A 83 -3.07 9.93 -2.05
C VAL A 83 -1.71 9.29 -1.93
N PHE A 84 -1.40 8.77 -0.76
CA PHE A 84 -0.21 8.00 -0.47
C PHE A 84 -0.57 6.71 0.27
N ILE A 85 -0.24 5.54 -0.30
CA ILE A 85 -0.51 4.22 0.28
C ILE A 85 0.79 3.44 0.36
N ALA A 86 1.19 3.07 1.57
CA ALA A 86 2.41 2.28 1.80
C ALA A 86 2.36 1.54 3.13
N GLY A 87 3.13 0.47 3.29
CA GLY A 87 3.32 -0.14 4.62
C GLY A 87 3.98 0.83 5.59
N TYR A 88 4.97 1.57 5.12
CA TYR A 88 5.72 2.56 5.91
C TYR A 88 5.77 3.90 5.17
N ALA A 89 5.45 4.97 5.88
CA ALA A 89 5.55 6.34 5.38
C ALA A 89 6.83 6.99 5.94
N TRP A 90 7.92 6.85 5.20
CA TRP A 90 9.16 7.57 5.52
C TRP A 90 9.07 8.99 4.98
N MET A 91 8.88 9.97 5.86
CA MET A 91 8.96 11.37 5.48
C MET A 91 9.79 12.14 6.51
N ASP A 92 10.50 13.14 6.04
CA ASP A 92 11.21 14.07 6.91
C ASP A 92 10.34 15.30 7.24
N SER A 93 10.87 16.18 8.09
CA SER A 93 10.17 17.40 8.49
C SER A 93 9.93 18.38 7.34
N THR A 94 10.76 18.35 6.29
CA THR A 94 10.62 19.26 5.13
C THR A 94 9.49 18.79 4.23
N GLU A 95 9.41 17.48 4.00
CA GLU A 95 8.33 16.83 3.26
C GLU A 95 6.99 17.02 3.98
N ALA A 96 6.97 16.80 5.29
CA ALA A 96 5.79 17.03 6.11
C ALA A 96 5.30 18.49 6.02
N GLN A 97 6.21 19.48 6.01
CA GLN A 97 5.86 20.87 5.82
C GLN A 97 5.25 21.16 4.43
N LEU A 98 5.75 20.51 3.36
CA LEU A 98 5.14 20.66 2.04
C LEU A 98 3.73 20.08 2.01
N LEU A 99 3.52 18.90 2.58
CA LEU A 99 2.20 18.27 2.69
C LEU A 99 1.23 19.12 3.53
N LYS A 100 1.68 19.64 4.67
CA LYS A 100 0.87 20.57 5.48
C LYS A 100 0.50 21.85 4.71
N ARG A 101 1.41 22.41 3.93
CA ARG A 101 1.12 23.56 3.05
C ARG A 101 0.07 23.21 2.00
N PHE A 102 0.18 22.03 1.38
CA PHE A 102 -0.80 21.53 0.43
C PHE A 102 -2.19 21.44 1.05
N VAL A 103 -2.31 20.83 2.23
CA VAL A 103 -3.58 20.70 2.96
C VAL A 103 -4.14 22.08 3.34
N LYS A 104 -3.33 22.94 3.97
CA LYS A 104 -3.76 24.27 4.43
C LYS A 104 -4.27 25.17 3.32
N LYS A 105 -3.90 24.90 2.07
CA LYS A 105 -4.36 25.64 0.88
C LYS A 105 -5.73 25.17 0.36
N GLY A 106 -6.40 24.26 1.04
CA GLY A 106 -7.72 23.77 0.66
C GLY A 106 -7.69 22.49 -0.16
N ASN A 107 -6.67 21.65 0.06
CA ASN A 107 -6.56 20.33 -0.55
C ASN A 107 -6.73 19.23 0.50
N ASN A 108 -7.03 18.02 0.07
CA ASN A 108 -7.11 16.85 0.91
C ASN A 108 -5.85 15.99 0.79
N LEU A 109 -5.38 15.44 1.91
CA LEU A 109 -4.29 14.49 1.95
C LEU A 109 -4.76 13.19 2.60
N LEU A 110 -4.80 12.10 1.82
CA LEU A 110 -5.08 10.75 2.31
C LEU A 110 -3.78 9.96 2.39
N ILE A 111 -3.38 9.61 3.60
CA ILE A 111 -2.25 8.71 3.84
C ILE A 111 -2.76 7.42 4.47
N SER A 112 -2.44 6.26 3.87
CA SER A 112 -2.67 4.97 4.47
C SER A 112 -1.35 4.24 4.73
N THR A 113 -1.04 4.00 6.01
CA THR A 113 0.24 3.43 6.44
C THR A 113 0.12 2.74 7.80
N MET A 114 0.96 1.74 8.05
CA MET A 114 1.09 1.12 9.38
C MET A 114 1.89 2.00 10.37
N GLU A 115 2.72 2.94 9.90
CA GLU A 115 3.45 3.91 10.75
C GLU A 115 2.61 5.16 11.10
N THR A 116 1.36 4.96 11.50
CA THR A 116 0.42 6.07 11.74
C THR A 116 0.85 7.02 12.85
N GLY A 117 1.41 6.52 13.94
CA GLY A 117 1.83 7.36 15.06
C GLY A 117 2.90 8.39 14.71
N LYS A 118 3.93 7.98 13.96
CA LYS A 118 4.99 8.88 13.47
C LYS A 118 4.45 9.86 12.43
N THR A 119 3.63 9.36 11.50
CA THR A 119 3.01 10.17 10.46
C THR A 119 2.12 11.26 11.04
N LEU A 120 1.31 10.91 12.05
CA LEU A 120 0.47 11.87 12.78
C LEU A 120 1.31 12.97 13.43
N ARG A 121 2.36 12.62 14.19
CA ARG A 121 3.23 13.64 14.84
C ARG A 121 3.82 14.64 13.87
N LEU A 122 4.13 14.21 12.64
CA LEU A 122 4.70 15.09 11.62
C LEU A 122 3.66 15.97 10.94
N LEU A 123 2.47 15.42 10.69
CA LEU A 123 1.47 16.06 9.83
C LEU A 123 0.34 16.75 10.58
N THR A 124 0.04 16.36 11.83
CA THR A 124 -1.03 17.01 12.59
C THR A 124 -0.68 18.45 12.97
N ASP A 125 -1.71 19.28 13.06
CA ASP A 125 -1.66 20.60 13.73
C ASP A 125 -2.15 20.51 15.20
N CYS A 126 -2.58 19.32 15.64
CA CYS A 126 -2.95 19.05 17.01
C CYS A 126 -1.74 19.14 17.94
N GLU A 127 -1.89 19.82 19.06
CA GLU A 127 -0.90 19.82 20.13
C GLU A 127 -0.97 18.49 20.87
N ILE A 128 0.06 17.68 20.74
CA ILE A 128 0.16 16.33 21.31
C ILE A 128 1.42 16.27 22.17
N ASP A 129 1.27 15.81 23.39
CA ASP A 129 2.40 15.60 24.29
C ASP A 129 3.38 14.57 23.72
N GLU A 130 4.68 14.77 23.92
CA GLU A 130 5.73 13.88 23.36
C GLU A 130 5.59 12.43 23.84
N ASP A 131 5.12 12.24 25.06
CA ASP A 131 4.95 10.93 25.71
C ASP A 131 3.62 10.25 25.35
N GLU A 132 2.73 10.91 24.59
CA GLU A 132 1.42 10.37 24.27
C GLU A 132 1.48 9.34 23.15
N THR A 133 0.83 8.19 23.35
CA THR A 133 0.71 7.17 22.31
C THR A 133 -0.40 7.55 21.33
N LEU A 134 -0.05 7.71 20.05
CA LEU A 134 -1.00 8.08 18.98
C LEU A 134 -1.52 6.90 18.18
N ALA A 135 -0.79 5.81 18.21
CA ALA A 135 -1.19 4.56 17.57
C ALA A 135 -0.56 3.38 18.31
N ASP A 136 -1.27 2.26 18.32
CA ASP A 136 -0.81 1.00 18.85
C ASP A 136 -1.29 -0.13 17.94
N SER A 137 -0.92 -1.38 18.19
CA SER A 137 -1.29 -2.51 17.35
C SER A 137 -1.82 -3.70 18.16
N LYS A 138 -2.55 -4.56 17.47
CA LYS A 138 -3.03 -5.86 17.97
C LYS A 138 -2.70 -6.95 16.97
N GLU A 139 -2.12 -8.02 17.44
CA GLU A 139 -1.85 -9.21 16.62
C GLU A 139 -3.12 -10.03 16.42
N SER A 140 -3.44 -10.34 15.17
CA SER A 140 -4.49 -11.30 14.81
C SER A 140 -4.32 -11.78 13.38
N GLU A 141 -4.91 -12.93 13.04
CA GLU A 141 -5.00 -13.41 11.65
C GLU A 141 -6.08 -12.64 10.87
N VAL A 142 -7.12 -12.16 11.56
CA VAL A 142 -8.30 -11.52 10.95
C VAL A 142 -8.85 -10.40 11.81
N ILE A 143 -9.45 -9.40 11.17
CA ILE A 143 -10.26 -8.36 11.80
C ILE A 143 -11.61 -8.21 11.08
N GLN A 144 -12.60 -7.61 11.76
CA GLN A 144 -13.87 -7.24 11.17
C GLN A 144 -13.86 -5.73 10.88
N MET A 145 -13.85 -5.37 9.60
CA MET A 145 -13.92 -3.97 9.16
C MET A 145 -15.36 -3.49 9.12
N TYR A 146 -15.59 -2.24 9.49
CA TYR A 146 -16.89 -1.58 9.38
C TYR A 146 -16.98 -0.78 8.07
N GLY A 147 -17.87 -1.19 7.17
CA GLY A 147 -18.26 -0.45 5.98
C GLY A 147 -19.68 0.10 6.11
N GLU A 148 -20.12 0.94 5.18
CA GLU A 148 -21.50 1.47 5.17
C GLU A 148 -22.57 0.39 4.98
N GLU A 149 -22.26 -0.65 4.19
CA GLU A 149 -23.17 -1.77 3.91
C GLU A 149 -23.10 -2.88 4.95
N GLY A 150 -22.32 -2.71 6.02
CA GLY A 150 -22.12 -3.69 7.09
C GLY A 150 -20.66 -4.01 7.36
N THR A 151 -20.43 -5.12 8.04
CA THR A 151 -19.06 -5.57 8.34
C THR A 151 -18.54 -6.55 7.30
N PHE A 152 -17.23 -6.56 7.08
CA PHE A 152 -16.54 -7.56 6.27
C PHE A 152 -15.22 -7.99 6.93
N THR A 153 -14.80 -9.21 6.65
CA THR A 153 -13.55 -9.76 7.19
C THR A 153 -12.36 -9.34 6.35
N LEU A 154 -11.33 -8.82 6.99
CA LEU A 154 -10.02 -8.57 6.42
C LEU A 154 -9.00 -9.50 7.08
N SER A 155 -8.15 -10.15 6.27
CA SER A 155 -7.11 -11.07 6.72
C SER A 155 -5.79 -10.75 6.05
N TYR A 156 -4.69 -10.95 6.74
CA TYR A 156 -3.39 -11.01 6.10
C TYR A 156 -3.14 -12.45 5.65
N GLU A 157 -2.88 -12.67 4.37
CA GLU A 157 -2.78 -14.01 3.79
C GLU A 157 -1.44 -14.21 3.08
N VAL A 158 -0.87 -15.39 3.24
CA VAL A 158 0.31 -15.83 2.49
C VAL A 158 -0.02 -17.19 1.87
N TYR A 159 0.03 -17.28 0.54
CA TYR A 159 -0.39 -18.46 -0.22
C TYR A 159 -1.86 -18.88 0.06
N ASN A 160 -2.76 -17.91 0.22
CA ASN A 160 -4.17 -18.08 0.59
C ASN A 160 -4.39 -18.73 1.98
N GLU A 161 -3.40 -18.66 2.85
CA GLU A 161 -3.53 -19.05 4.25
C GLU A 161 -3.43 -17.81 5.15
N PRO A 162 -4.39 -17.60 6.06
CA PRO A 162 -4.30 -16.53 7.04
C PRO A 162 -3.02 -16.62 7.86
N ARG A 163 -2.43 -15.48 8.15
CA ARG A 163 -1.24 -15.33 9.00
C ARG A 163 -1.48 -14.22 9.99
N THR A 164 -0.84 -14.34 11.13
CA THR A 164 -0.82 -13.27 12.13
C THR A 164 -0.24 -12.00 11.54
N HIS A 165 -0.91 -10.89 11.79
CA HIS A 165 -0.55 -9.55 11.34
C HIS A 165 -0.78 -8.54 12.47
N ASP A 166 0.06 -7.50 12.52
CA ASP A 166 -0.09 -6.38 13.45
C ASP A 166 -1.08 -5.35 12.90
N TRP A 167 -2.32 -5.39 13.41
CA TRP A 167 -3.36 -4.46 13.02
C TRP A 167 -3.21 -3.16 13.80
N VAL A 168 -2.72 -2.13 13.13
CA VAL A 168 -2.50 -0.81 13.72
C VAL A 168 -3.83 -0.08 13.87
N TYR A 169 -4.04 0.56 15.02
CA TYR A 169 -5.16 1.43 15.30
C TYR A 169 -4.68 2.79 15.82
N ILE A 170 -5.54 3.79 15.69
CA ILE A 170 -5.24 5.16 16.05
C ILE A 170 -5.92 5.45 17.40
N GLU A 171 -5.13 5.91 18.35
CA GLU A 171 -5.64 6.34 19.65
C GLU A 171 -6.46 7.63 19.49
N ALA A 172 -7.60 7.65 20.18
CA ALA A 172 -8.53 8.75 20.07
C ALA A 172 -8.00 10.03 20.73
N GLN A 173 -7.77 11.06 19.93
CA GLN A 173 -7.51 12.42 20.38
C GLN A 173 -8.74 13.28 20.12
N THR A 174 -8.97 14.27 20.98
CA THR A 174 -10.16 15.15 20.88
C THR A 174 -10.15 16.03 19.64
N CYS A 175 -9.00 16.24 19.03
CA CYS A 175 -8.81 17.04 17.82
C CYS A 175 -9.06 16.26 16.52
N PHE A 176 -9.24 14.94 16.58
CA PHE A 176 -9.47 14.11 15.40
C PHE A 176 -10.93 13.68 15.31
N GLU A 177 -11.49 13.75 14.11
CA GLU A 177 -12.75 13.09 13.79
C GLU A 177 -12.47 11.62 13.45
N GLN A 178 -13.01 10.70 14.26
CA GLN A 178 -12.91 9.27 13.99
C GLN A 178 -13.97 8.87 12.96
N SER A 179 -13.57 8.34 11.81
CA SER A 179 -14.47 8.07 10.69
C SER A 179 -14.38 6.66 10.11
N GLY A 180 -13.44 5.84 10.58
CA GLY A 180 -13.32 4.43 10.22
C GLY A 180 -12.91 3.57 11.41
N PHE A 181 -13.35 2.30 11.40
CA PHE A 181 -13.14 1.39 12.52
C PHE A 181 -13.00 -0.05 12.06
N PHE A 182 -12.31 -0.85 12.88
CA PHE A 182 -12.37 -2.30 12.84
C PHE A 182 -12.67 -2.87 14.23
N GLU A 183 -13.08 -4.12 14.29
CA GLU A 183 -13.32 -4.87 15.52
C GLU A 183 -12.39 -6.07 15.60
N LEU A 184 -11.84 -6.29 16.78
CA LEU A 184 -11.04 -7.45 17.14
C LEU A 184 -11.40 -7.85 18.57
N ASP A 185 -11.70 -9.13 18.79
CA ASP A 185 -12.08 -9.70 20.09
C ASP A 185 -13.25 -8.98 20.78
N GLY A 186 -14.21 -8.49 19.98
CA GLY A 186 -15.38 -7.74 20.49
C GLY A 186 -15.08 -6.30 20.91
N GLN A 187 -13.86 -5.82 20.68
CA GLN A 187 -13.46 -4.44 20.92
C GLN A 187 -13.30 -3.68 19.61
N ARG A 188 -13.82 -2.45 19.57
CA ARG A 188 -13.76 -1.56 18.40
C ARG A 188 -12.55 -0.65 18.47
N TYR A 189 -11.80 -0.56 17.36
CA TYR A 189 -10.58 0.22 17.20
C TYR A 189 -10.72 1.18 16.03
N CYS A 190 -10.24 2.42 16.19
CA CYS A 190 -10.25 3.42 15.13
C CYS A 190 -9.10 3.15 14.12
N ASN A 191 -9.42 3.16 12.82
CA ASN A 191 -8.42 3.01 11.75
C ASN A 191 -8.43 4.13 10.70
N LEU A 192 -9.37 5.06 10.80
CA LEU A 192 -9.41 6.24 9.93
C LEU A 192 -9.83 7.45 10.76
N ILE A 193 -9.00 8.47 10.73
CA ILE A 193 -9.29 9.79 11.31
C ILE A 193 -9.24 10.87 10.25
N ALA A 194 -9.90 11.97 10.53
CA ALA A 194 -9.81 13.21 9.78
C ALA A 194 -9.44 14.38 10.70
N GLU A 195 -8.64 15.29 10.19
CA GLU A 195 -8.28 16.56 10.84
C GLU A 195 -8.43 17.71 9.85
N ALA A 196 -9.25 18.70 10.17
CA ALA A 196 -9.33 19.93 9.38
C ALA A 196 -8.07 20.78 9.59
N GLN A 197 -7.40 21.16 8.52
CA GLN A 197 -6.19 21.99 8.55
C GLN A 197 -6.33 23.14 7.54
N GLY A 198 -6.54 24.37 8.01
CA GLY A 198 -6.84 25.51 7.15
C GLY A 198 -8.16 25.29 6.39
N ASP A 199 -8.12 25.35 5.05
CA ASP A 199 -9.29 25.15 4.19
C ASP A 199 -9.39 23.70 3.66
N GLY A 200 -8.47 22.81 4.02
CA GLY A 200 -8.43 21.40 3.61
C GLY A 200 -8.49 20.42 4.78
N ALA A 201 -8.24 19.15 4.49
CA ALA A 201 -8.29 18.08 5.49
C ALA A 201 -7.16 17.05 5.31
N LEU A 202 -6.64 16.60 6.44
CA LEU A 202 -5.74 15.45 6.56
C LEU A 202 -6.56 14.22 6.94
N PHE A 203 -6.40 13.13 6.17
CA PHE A 203 -6.97 11.82 6.46
C PHE A 203 -5.84 10.84 6.71
N ILE A 204 -5.82 10.20 7.86
CA ILE A 204 -4.87 9.15 8.20
C ILE A 204 -5.61 7.83 8.40
N HIS A 205 -5.21 6.83 7.64
CA HIS A 205 -5.77 5.49 7.65
C HIS A 205 -4.68 4.48 8.00
N SER A 206 -4.96 3.54 8.92
CA SER A 206 -3.95 2.61 9.46
C SER A 206 -3.99 1.21 8.88
N THR A 207 -4.85 0.95 7.88
CA THR A 207 -5.04 -0.40 7.33
C THR A 207 -4.78 -0.42 5.81
N PRO A 208 -3.53 -0.18 5.33
CA PRO A 208 -3.21 -0.04 3.91
C PRO A 208 -3.54 -1.29 3.08
N LEU A 209 -3.65 -2.45 3.68
CA LEU A 209 -4.01 -3.72 3.02
C LEU A 209 -5.31 -3.65 2.23
N VAL A 210 -6.30 -2.82 2.63
CA VAL A 210 -7.59 -2.71 1.91
C VAL A 210 -7.41 -2.18 0.48
N PHE A 211 -6.36 -1.45 0.18
CA PHE A 211 -6.08 -0.88 -1.14
C PHE A 211 -5.33 -1.86 -2.06
N THR A 212 -4.85 -2.98 -1.53
CA THR A 212 -4.01 -3.93 -2.29
C THR A 212 -4.81 -4.77 -3.27
N ASN A 213 -4.17 -5.22 -4.35
CA ASN A 213 -4.81 -6.01 -5.40
C ASN A 213 -5.57 -7.23 -4.88
N TYR A 214 -5.04 -7.88 -3.85
CA TYR A 214 -5.68 -9.07 -3.27
C TYR A 214 -7.02 -8.76 -2.62
N HIS A 215 -7.09 -7.67 -1.85
CA HIS A 215 -8.30 -7.29 -1.11
C HIS A 215 -9.25 -6.46 -1.96
N PHE A 216 -8.74 -5.52 -2.72
CA PHE A 216 -9.51 -4.54 -3.49
C PHE A 216 -10.49 -5.16 -4.51
N ARG A 217 -10.23 -6.37 -4.99
CA ARG A 217 -11.13 -7.12 -5.87
C ARG A 217 -12.40 -7.65 -5.20
N LYS A 218 -12.52 -7.56 -3.87
CA LYS A 218 -13.73 -7.98 -3.11
C LYS A 218 -14.69 -6.80 -3.05
N ASP A 219 -15.95 -6.97 -3.44
CA ASP A 219 -16.94 -5.90 -3.52
C ASP A 219 -17.07 -5.08 -2.22
N SER A 220 -17.07 -5.77 -1.06
CA SER A 220 -17.15 -5.09 0.24
C SER A 220 -15.94 -4.21 0.54
N VAL A 221 -14.75 -4.62 0.13
CA VAL A 221 -13.52 -3.82 0.27
C VAL A 221 -13.52 -2.66 -0.72
N PHE A 222 -13.92 -2.91 -1.98
CA PHE A 222 -14.07 -1.87 -2.99
C PHE A 222 -15.03 -0.76 -2.52
N ASN A 223 -16.20 -1.13 -2.00
CA ASN A 223 -17.16 -0.17 -1.46
C ASN A 223 -16.59 0.61 -0.26
N TYR A 224 -15.88 -0.08 0.64
CA TYR A 224 -15.20 0.59 1.76
C TYR A 224 -14.18 1.62 1.27
N VAL A 225 -13.32 1.26 0.34
CA VAL A 225 -12.29 2.16 -0.20
C VAL A 225 -12.93 3.34 -0.94
N ASN A 226 -13.98 3.12 -1.72
CA ASN A 226 -14.71 4.22 -2.37
C ASN A 226 -15.27 5.21 -1.35
N ASN A 227 -15.77 4.73 -0.21
CA ASN A 227 -16.26 5.61 0.87
C ASN A 227 -15.11 6.39 1.54
N VAL A 228 -13.93 5.78 1.70
CA VAL A 228 -12.72 6.49 2.17
C VAL A 228 -12.32 7.58 1.18
N LEU A 229 -12.30 7.27 -0.12
CA LEU A 229 -11.99 8.25 -1.17
C LEU A 229 -13.03 9.37 -1.26
N ALA A 230 -14.32 9.06 -1.08
CA ALA A 230 -15.38 10.06 -1.10
C ALA A 230 -15.26 11.08 0.04
N LYS A 231 -14.70 10.70 1.19
CA LYS A 231 -14.41 11.64 2.29
C LYS A 231 -13.27 12.62 1.95
N ALA A 232 -12.32 12.15 1.14
CA ALA A 232 -11.16 12.93 0.69
C ALA A 232 -11.31 13.37 -0.79
N GLU A 233 -12.56 13.59 -1.28
CA GLU A 233 -12.80 13.86 -2.71
C GLU A 233 -12.19 15.19 -3.16
N GLY A 234 -11.51 15.18 -4.34
CA GLY A 234 -10.95 16.35 -5.00
C GLY A 234 -11.19 16.34 -6.52
N GLU A 235 -10.83 17.44 -7.19
CA GLU A 235 -10.92 17.58 -8.65
C GLU A 235 -9.81 16.81 -9.38
N THR A 236 -8.59 16.86 -8.82
CA THR A 236 -7.41 16.13 -9.29
C THR A 236 -6.92 15.21 -8.19
N TYR A 237 -6.61 13.96 -8.54
CA TYR A 237 -5.90 13.04 -7.67
C TYR A 237 -4.40 13.06 -7.99
N TYR A 238 -3.60 13.49 -7.05
CA TYR A 238 -2.16 13.34 -7.06
C TYR A 238 -1.80 12.03 -6.35
N TYR A 239 -1.28 11.07 -7.09
CA TYR A 239 -0.81 9.82 -6.52
C TYR A 239 0.69 9.90 -6.25
N LEU A 240 1.07 9.82 -4.99
CA LEU A 240 2.47 9.85 -4.59
C LEU A 240 3.02 8.43 -4.53
N GLU A 241 3.96 8.12 -5.43
CA GLU A 241 4.53 6.76 -5.53
C GLU A 241 5.28 6.37 -4.25
N PRO A 242 4.96 5.21 -3.64
CA PRO A 242 5.66 4.72 -2.43
C PRO A 242 7.17 4.54 -2.64
N GLY A 243 7.60 4.12 -3.82
CA GLY A 243 9.00 3.89 -4.14
C GLY A 243 9.89 5.14 -4.17
N SER A 244 9.28 6.34 -4.20
CA SER A 244 10.02 7.61 -4.08
C SER A 244 10.55 7.87 -2.67
N TYR A 245 10.12 7.06 -1.69
CA TYR A 245 10.53 7.11 -0.27
C TYR A 245 11.40 5.91 0.15
N ASP A 246 11.89 5.10 -0.80
CA ASP A 246 12.85 4.04 -0.49
C ASP A 246 14.10 4.66 0.14
N GLN A 247 14.34 4.34 1.41
CA GLN A 247 15.52 4.82 2.13
C GLN A 247 16.80 4.42 1.37
N PRO A 248 17.77 5.33 1.20
CA PRO A 248 19.12 4.94 0.84
C PRO A 248 19.68 4.04 1.96
N GLY A 249 19.65 2.71 1.78
CA GLY A 249 20.21 1.73 2.69
C GLY A 249 19.23 0.86 3.47
N GLY A 250 17.91 0.98 3.27
CA GLY A 250 16.94 -0.02 3.73
C GLY A 250 17.17 -1.36 2.99
N PRO A 251 16.84 -2.53 3.61
CA PRO A 251 16.89 -3.78 2.88
C PRO A 251 15.91 -3.70 1.72
N GLN A 252 16.40 -3.67 0.48
CA GLN A 252 15.56 -3.82 -0.70
C GLN A 252 14.91 -5.19 -0.63
N ILE A 253 13.66 -5.24 -0.13
CA ILE A 253 12.87 -6.45 -0.08
C ILE A 253 12.53 -6.78 -1.53
N GLY A 254 13.35 -7.61 -2.17
CA GLY A 254 13.17 -8.02 -3.57
C GLY A 254 14.46 -8.36 -4.30
N GLU A 255 15.62 -7.95 -3.84
CA GLU A 255 16.86 -8.44 -4.42
C GLU A 255 17.16 -9.87 -3.93
N SER A 256 17.31 -10.79 -4.90
CA SER A 256 17.80 -12.15 -4.62
C SER A 256 19.03 -12.06 -3.70
N PRO A 257 19.11 -12.86 -2.60
CA PRO A 257 20.29 -12.90 -1.74
C PRO A 257 21.61 -13.08 -2.52
N LEU A 258 21.52 -13.75 -3.66
CA LEU A 258 22.65 -13.93 -4.57
C LEU A 258 23.05 -12.62 -5.25
N LYS A 259 22.11 -11.76 -5.63
CA LYS A 259 22.38 -10.47 -6.25
C LYS A 259 23.03 -9.51 -5.25
N PHE A 260 22.56 -9.54 -3.99
CA PHE A 260 23.19 -8.80 -2.88
C PHE A 260 24.63 -9.24 -2.64
N ILE A 261 24.92 -10.56 -2.55
CA ILE A 261 26.27 -11.10 -2.38
C ILE A 261 27.17 -10.71 -3.56
N LEU A 262 26.65 -10.76 -4.79
CA LEU A 262 27.42 -10.40 -5.99
C LEU A 262 27.71 -8.90 -6.10
N ALA A 263 26.85 -8.05 -5.56
CA ALA A 263 27.03 -6.59 -5.56
C ALA A 263 28.04 -6.10 -4.51
N HIS A 264 28.30 -6.89 -3.45
CA HIS A 264 29.19 -6.50 -2.36
C HIS A 264 30.55 -7.21 -2.46
N PRO A 265 31.62 -6.53 -2.94
CA PRO A 265 32.95 -7.15 -3.11
C PRO A 265 33.56 -7.75 -1.84
N SER A 266 33.16 -7.23 -0.67
CA SER A 266 33.60 -7.72 0.66
C SER A 266 32.99 -9.05 1.08
N LEU A 267 31.99 -9.56 0.34
CA LEU A 267 31.32 -10.84 0.58
C LEU A 267 31.70 -11.92 -0.44
N LYS A 268 32.63 -11.60 -1.36
CA LYS A 268 33.26 -12.53 -2.30
C LYS A 268 34.55 -13.06 -1.70
#